data_4ed89d2a38012464651afd4c54cbe641
#
_entry.id   4ed89d2a38012464651afd4c54cbe641
#
_cell.length_a   1.000
_cell.length_b   1.000
_cell.length_c   1.000
_cell.angle_alpha   90.00
_cell.angle_beta   90.00
_cell.angle_gamma   90.00
#
_symmetry.space_group_name_H-M   'P 1'
#
loop_
_entity.id
_entity.type
_entity.pdbx_description
1 polymer ?
#
loop_
_entity_poly.entity_id
_entity_poly.type
_entity_poly.pdbx_seq_one_letter_code
_entity_poly.pdbx_strand_id
1 'polypeptide(L)'
;MDLERHAAEQGWDRPLGLYALVPTADLLKAEPALASLLGIDSPVDPDELTPVEQEPLPDDVPLEEALGRILWPEDVAGCALVMERLVVKGSDETLAVGEGPVESGRETEEIRMVAGVMRDGSRHCAMRMRSHDSDSEVLNGADLIPALTSALALTLDLDEDDGGERGDRSAKG
;
A
#
# COMPACT_ATOMS: atom_id res chain seq x y z
N MET A 1 5.19 6.43 10.55
CA MET A 1 5.57 7.39 9.47
C MET A 1 4.41 7.49 8.50
N ASP A 2 4.06 8.69 8.10
CA ASP A 2 2.96 8.92 7.14
C ASP A 2 3.53 8.84 5.72
N LEU A 3 3.33 7.69 5.06
CA LEU A 3 3.87 7.43 3.71
C LEU A 3 3.24 8.37 2.66
N GLU A 4 1.97 8.76 2.85
CA GLU A 4 1.31 9.71 1.98
C GLU A 4 1.99 11.09 2.03
N ARG A 5 2.28 11.59 3.22
CA ARG A 5 3.00 12.86 3.40
C ARG A 5 4.40 12.79 2.80
N HIS A 6 5.10 11.69 3.01
CA HIS A 6 6.42 11.49 2.40
C HIS A 6 6.35 11.53 0.87
N ALA A 7 5.34 10.89 0.27
CA ALA A 7 5.11 10.96 -1.17
C ALA A 7 4.75 12.38 -1.63
N ALA A 8 3.97 13.12 -0.83
CA ALA A 8 3.61 14.51 -1.15
C ALA A 8 4.83 15.44 -1.16
N GLU A 9 5.77 15.26 -0.22
CA GLU A 9 7.02 16.03 -0.16
C GLU A 9 7.91 15.80 -1.39
N GLN A 10 7.81 14.62 -2.02
CA GLN A 10 8.55 14.30 -3.25
C GLN A 10 7.91 14.89 -4.52
N GLY A 11 6.71 15.45 -4.42
CA GLY A 11 5.98 16.05 -5.54
C GLY A 11 5.19 15.04 -6.37
N TRP A 12 4.65 15.50 -7.48
CA TRP A 12 3.86 14.75 -8.45
C TRP A 12 4.73 14.19 -9.59
N ASP A 13 4.10 13.38 -10.46
CA ASP A 13 4.74 12.76 -11.64
C ASP A 13 5.81 11.73 -11.23
N ARG A 14 5.53 10.97 -10.16
CA ARG A 14 6.42 9.94 -9.66
C ARG A 14 6.05 8.57 -10.20
N PRO A 15 7.05 7.71 -10.48
CA PRO A 15 6.76 6.32 -10.79
C PRO A 15 6.09 5.63 -9.62
N LEU A 16 5.42 4.51 -9.90
CA LEU A 16 4.86 3.65 -8.89
C LEU A 16 5.95 3.21 -7.90
N GLY A 17 5.70 3.40 -6.61
CA GLY A 17 6.59 3.00 -5.52
C GLY A 17 6.00 1.86 -4.70
N LEU A 18 6.75 0.79 -4.54
CA LEU A 18 6.43 -0.33 -3.64
C LEU A 18 7.33 -0.27 -2.41
N TYR A 19 6.76 -0.49 -1.24
CA TYR A 19 7.45 -0.37 0.04
C TYR A 19 7.23 -1.60 0.91
N ALA A 20 8.30 -2.13 1.49
CA ALA A 20 8.23 -3.02 2.65
C ALA A 20 8.00 -2.18 3.91
N LEU A 21 7.10 -2.59 4.78
CA LEU A 21 6.89 -1.99 6.09
C LEU A 21 7.59 -2.86 7.14
N VAL A 22 8.72 -2.38 7.64
CA VAL A 22 9.56 -3.11 8.59
C VAL A 22 9.49 -2.46 9.96
N PRO A 23 9.36 -3.24 11.07
CA PRO A 23 9.45 -2.67 12.40
C PRO A 23 10.75 -1.88 12.58
N THR A 24 10.65 -0.61 12.91
CA THR A 24 11.81 0.29 13.04
C THR A 24 12.81 -0.25 14.06
N ALA A 25 12.32 -0.84 15.15
CA ALA A 25 13.16 -1.47 16.18
C ALA A 25 14.01 -2.63 15.63
N ASP A 26 13.47 -3.43 14.71
CA ASP A 26 14.19 -4.57 14.13
C ASP A 26 15.20 -4.11 13.09
N LEU A 27 14.85 -3.09 12.30
CA LEU A 27 15.77 -2.45 11.37
C LEU A 27 16.99 -1.88 12.10
N LEU A 28 16.80 -1.21 13.23
CA LEU A 28 17.89 -0.64 14.04
C LEU A 28 18.73 -1.70 14.76
N LYS A 29 18.15 -2.85 15.07
CA LYS A 29 18.92 -3.99 15.61
C LYS A 29 19.86 -4.59 14.55
N ALA A 30 19.36 -4.73 13.32
CA ALA A 30 20.14 -5.23 12.19
C ALA A 30 21.24 -4.25 11.76
N GLU A 31 20.91 -2.97 11.70
CA GLU A 31 21.77 -1.88 11.22
C GLU A 31 21.79 -0.69 12.19
N PRO A 32 22.52 -0.77 13.30
CA PRO A 32 22.55 0.31 14.32
C PRO A 32 22.99 1.67 13.78
N ALA A 33 23.78 1.70 12.71
CA ALA A 33 24.23 2.95 12.08
C ALA A 33 23.08 3.76 11.48
N LEU A 34 21.96 3.12 11.14
CA LEU A 34 20.77 3.79 10.60
C LEU A 34 20.14 4.75 11.60
N ALA A 35 20.26 4.50 12.92
CA ALA A 35 19.74 5.40 13.95
C ALA A 35 20.24 6.84 13.72
N SER A 36 21.52 7.01 13.48
CA SER A 36 22.12 8.33 13.22
C SER A 36 21.67 8.93 11.88
N LEU A 37 21.46 8.11 10.86
CA LEU A 37 21.00 8.56 9.55
C LEU A 37 19.53 8.98 9.56
N LEU A 38 18.72 8.29 10.36
CA LEU A 38 17.29 8.56 10.51
C LEU A 38 17.01 9.63 11.58
N GLY A 39 18.04 10.11 12.29
CA GLY A 39 17.90 11.09 13.37
C GLY A 39 17.14 10.54 14.58
N ILE A 40 17.25 9.23 14.83
CA ILE A 40 16.56 8.57 15.94
C ILE A 40 17.47 8.60 17.17
N ASP A 41 17.24 9.58 18.03
CA ASP A 41 17.99 9.78 19.30
C ASP A 41 17.24 9.29 20.54
N SER A 42 16.05 8.73 20.37
CA SER A 42 15.14 8.29 21.43
C SER A 42 14.73 6.84 21.26
N PRO A 43 14.23 6.17 22.31
CA PRO A 43 13.61 4.86 22.18
C PRO A 43 12.50 4.89 21.13
N VAL A 44 12.55 3.95 20.20
CA VAL A 44 11.56 3.78 19.13
C VAL A 44 10.30 3.16 19.70
N ASP A 45 9.14 3.63 19.25
CA ASP A 45 7.87 3.00 19.56
C ASP A 45 7.87 1.56 19.02
N PRO A 46 7.43 0.55 19.81
CA PRO A 46 7.38 -0.83 19.36
C PRO A 46 6.55 -1.05 18.09
N ASP A 47 5.54 -0.21 17.88
CA ASP A 47 4.63 -0.27 16.73
C ASP A 47 5.08 0.63 15.57
N GLU A 48 6.22 1.31 15.70
CA GLU A 48 6.73 2.17 14.64
C GLU A 48 7.29 1.35 13.48
N LEU A 49 6.83 1.72 12.26
CA LEU A 49 7.25 1.09 11.02
C LEU A 49 8.09 2.05 10.18
N THR A 50 9.13 1.53 9.58
CA THR A 50 9.93 2.22 8.57
C THR A 50 9.57 1.66 7.19
N PRO A 51 9.06 2.49 6.25
CA PRO A 51 8.90 2.07 4.88
C PRO A 51 10.26 1.98 4.19
N VAL A 52 10.54 0.84 3.59
CA VAL A 52 11.74 0.58 2.80
C VAL A 52 11.33 0.43 1.35
N GLU A 53 11.75 1.40 0.53
CA GLU A 53 11.45 1.40 -0.91
C GLU A 53 12.09 0.18 -1.58
N GLN A 54 11.33 -0.46 -2.45
CA GLN A 54 11.74 -1.63 -3.21
C GLN A 54 12.15 -1.23 -4.63
N GLU A 55 12.77 -2.16 -5.35
CA GLU A 55 13.06 -1.96 -6.76
C GLU A 55 11.75 -1.72 -7.55
N PRO A 56 11.80 -0.90 -8.61
CA PRO A 56 10.64 -0.63 -9.45
C PRO A 56 10.03 -1.92 -10.00
N LEU A 57 8.70 -1.98 -10.00
CA LEU A 57 7.98 -3.07 -10.66
C LEU A 57 8.14 -2.97 -12.19
N PRO A 58 8.08 -4.11 -12.90
CA PRO A 58 8.13 -4.11 -14.36
C PRO A 58 6.96 -3.31 -14.96
N ASP A 59 7.25 -2.44 -15.93
CA ASP A 59 6.24 -1.62 -16.63
C ASP A 59 5.52 -2.38 -17.75
N ASP A 60 6.04 -3.55 -18.14
CA ASP A 60 5.57 -4.37 -19.27
C ASP A 60 4.53 -5.42 -18.88
N VAL A 61 4.18 -5.52 -17.60
CA VAL A 61 3.17 -6.45 -17.09
C VAL A 61 2.11 -5.72 -16.28
N PRO A 62 0.86 -6.23 -16.23
CA PRO A 62 -0.17 -5.68 -15.34
C PRO A 62 0.26 -5.68 -13.88
N LEU A 63 -0.19 -4.67 -13.11
CA LEU A 63 0.20 -4.49 -11.71
C LEU A 63 -0.10 -5.73 -10.86
N GLU A 64 -1.26 -6.35 -11.05
CA GLU A 64 -1.66 -7.54 -10.31
C GLU A 64 -0.73 -8.73 -10.59
N GLU A 65 -0.25 -8.86 -11.83
CA GLU A 65 0.70 -9.91 -12.20
C GLU A 65 2.09 -9.63 -11.60
N ALA A 66 2.53 -8.37 -11.60
CA ALA A 66 3.78 -7.96 -10.97
C ALA A 66 3.74 -8.23 -9.46
N LEU A 67 2.67 -7.83 -8.78
CA LEU A 67 2.45 -8.08 -7.36
C LEU A 67 2.38 -9.59 -7.04
N GLY A 68 1.70 -10.38 -7.87
CA GLY A 68 1.59 -11.84 -7.69
C GLY A 68 2.92 -12.61 -7.71
N ARG A 69 4.01 -11.96 -8.11
CA ARG A 69 5.38 -12.53 -8.08
C ARG A 69 6.16 -12.18 -6.82
N ILE A 70 5.60 -11.33 -5.95
CA ILE A 70 6.27 -10.85 -4.75
C ILE A 70 5.90 -11.76 -3.57
N LEU A 71 6.92 -12.18 -2.85
CA LEU A 71 6.80 -12.85 -1.56
C LEU A 71 7.65 -12.10 -0.56
N TRP A 72 7.04 -11.65 0.51
CA TRP A 72 7.71 -10.91 1.56
C TRP A 72 8.30 -11.85 2.61
N PRO A 73 9.53 -11.61 3.08
CA PRO A 73 10.10 -12.31 4.22
C PRO A 73 9.26 -12.13 5.49
N GLU A 74 9.41 -13.02 6.46
CA GLU A 74 8.64 -13.00 7.72
C GLU A 74 8.88 -11.75 8.59
N ASP A 75 10.05 -11.13 8.46
CA ASP A 75 10.43 -9.89 9.15
C ASP A 75 9.78 -8.63 8.57
N VAL A 76 9.14 -8.73 7.40
CA VAL A 76 8.32 -7.66 6.83
C VAL A 76 6.92 -7.72 7.45
N ALA A 77 6.57 -6.70 8.24
CA ALA A 77 5.30 -6.63 8.94
C ALA A 77 4.10 -6.28 8.04
N GLY A 78 4.37 -5.67 6.89
CA GLY A 78 3.36 -5.27 5.93
C GLY A 78 3.98 -4.73 4.65
N CYS A 79 3.15 -4.33 3.71
CA CYS A 79 3.60 -3.69 2.48
C CYS A 79 2.69 -2.51 2.13
N ALA A 80 3.22 -1.58 1.34
CA ALA A 80 2.46 -0.45 0.84
C ALA A 80 2.84 -0.11 -0.60
N LEU A 81 1.90 0.49 -1.31
CA LEU A 81 2.07 0.94 -2.68
C LEU A 81 1.64 2.40 -2.80
N VAL A 82 2.45 3.18 -3.51
CA VAL A 82 2.14 4.57 -3.89
C VAL A 82 2.06 4.64 -5.39
N MET A 83 0.96 5.18 -5.92
CA MET A 83 0.78 5.33 -7.36
C MET A 83 -0.03 6.58 -7.69
N GLU A 84 0.15 7.09 -8.90
CA GLU A 84 -0.63 8.19 -9.45
C GLU A 84 -1.46 7.70 -10.62
N ARG A 85 -2.72 8.12 -10.68
CA ARG A 85 -3.66 7.74 -11.74
C ARG A 85 -4.50 8.92 -12.18
N LEU A 86 -4.78 8.94 -13.47
CA LEU A 86 -5.75 9.86 -14.06
C LEU A 86 -7.13 9.21 -14.00
N VAL A 87 -8.09 9.86 -13.35
CA VAL A 87 -9.47 9.39 -13.23
C VAL A 87 -10.44 10.37 -13.91
N VAL A 88 -11.55 9.86 -14.41
CA VAL A 88 -12.60 10.68 -15.02
C VAL A 88 -13.54 11.19 -13.93
N LYS A 89 -13.75 12.50 -13.85
CA LYS A 89 -14.66 13.10 -12.87
C LYS A 89 -16.10 12.63 -13.12
N GLY A 90 -16.78 12.24 -12.04
CA GLY A 90 -18.20 11.87 -12.06
C GLY A 90 -18.51 10.47 -12.58
N SER A 91 -17.51 9.60 -12.75
CA SER A 91 -17.77 8.17 -12.90
C SER A 91 -17.94 7.55 -11.52
N ASP A 92 -19.11 6.96 -11.28
CA ASP A 92 -19.40 6.13 -10.09
C ASP A 92 -18.65 4.77 -10.13
N GLU A 93 -17.84 4.57 -11.15
CA GLU A 93 -17.00 3.38 -11.21
C GLU A 93 -15.91 3.51 -10.16
N THR A 94 -16.08 2.74 -9.11
CA THR A 94 -15.03 2.33 -8.18
C THR A 94 -13.69 2.30 -8.93
N LEU A 95 -12.72 3.06 -8.47
CA LEU A 95 -11.40 3.22 -9.08
C LEU A 95 -10.87 1.89 -9.59
N ALA A 96 -11.33 1.48 -10.75
CA ALA A 96 -10.78 0.34 -11.42
C ALA A 96 -9.34 0.71 -11.80
N VAL A 97 -8.40 -0.06 -11.29
CA VAL A 97 -7.00 -0.01 -11.70
C VAL A 97 -6.94 -0.55 -13.14
N GLY A 98 -7.45 0.22 -14.09
CA GLY A 98 -7.57 -0.14 -15.49
C GLY A 98 -6.98 0.93 -16.39
N GLU A 99 -6.00 0.52 -17.19
CA GLU A 99 -5.49 1.31 -18.30
C GLU A 99 -6.52 1.30 -19.43
N GLY A 100 -7.36 2.32 -19.49
CA GLY A 100 -8.23 2.55 -20.65
C GLY A 100 -7.99 3.93 -21.23
N PRO A 101 -8.11 4.12 -22.55
CA PRO A 101 -8.02 5.44 -23.15
C PRO A 101 -9.16 6.32 -22.62
N VAL A 102 -8.81 7.45 -22.02
CA VAL A 102 -9.77 8.46 -21.60
C VAL A 102 -10.41 9.07 -22.86
N GLU A 103 -11.72 8.89 -23.01
CA GLU A 103 -12.46 9.52 -24.13
C GLU A 103 -12.28 11.04 -24.10
N SER A 104 -11.93 11.61 -25.25
CA SER A 104 -11.70 13.04 -25.40
C SER A 104 -12.95 13.84 -25.01
N GLY A 105 -12.81 14.77 -24.08
CA GLY A 105 -13.87 15.72 -23.68
C GLY A 105 -14.45 15.50 -22.28
N ARG A 106 -14.02 14.50 -21.52
CA ARG A 106 -14.36 14.36 -20.10
C ARG A 106 -13.34 15.09 -19.22
N GLU A 107 -13.84 15.74 -18.17
CA GLU A 107 -12.96 16.30 -17.14
C GLU A 107 -12.25 15.17 -16.41
N THR A 108 -10.94 15.27 -16.32
CA THR A 108 -10.11 14.32 -15.62
C THR A 108 -9.49 14.93 -14.37
N GLU A 109 -9.18 14.11 -13.41
CA GLU A 109 -8.46 14.46 -12.20
C GLU A 109 -7.29 13.50 -11.99
N GLU A 110 -6.15 14.02 -11.62
CA GLU A 110 -5.01 13.20 -11.25
C GLU A 110 -5.04 12.96 -9.75
N ILE A 111 -4.98 11.68 -9.37
CA ILE A 111 -5.08 11.24 -7.98
C ILE A 111 -3.83 10.44 -7.61
N ARG A 112 -3.21 10.81 -6.50
CA ARG A 112 -2.23 9.96 -5.82
C ARG A 112 -2.95 9.05 -4.86
N MET A 113 -2.67 7.77 -4.96
CA MET A 113 -3.21 6.72 -4.11
C MET A 113 -2.09 6.07 -3.33
N VAL A 114 -2.31 5.91 -2.04
CA VAL A 114 -1.45 5.12 -1.15
C VAL A 114 -2.31 4.02 -0.56
N ALA A 115 -1.87 2.79 -0.67
CA ALA A 115 -2.52 1.65 -0.04
C ALA A 115 -1.50 0.84 0.75
N GLY A 116 -1.84 0.49 1.98
CA GLY A 116 -1.00 -0.33 2.86
C GLY A 116 -1.79 -1.48 3.47
N VAL A 117 -1.14 -2.62 3.61
CA VAL A 117 -1.69 -3.83 4.23
C VAL A 117 -0.66 -4.42 5.19
N MET A 118 -1.11 -4.81 6.37
CA MET A 118 -0.29 -5.45 7.38
C MET A 118 -0.58 -6.96 7.45
N ARG A 119 0.37 -7.74 7.99
CA ARG A 119 0.18 -9.20 8.19
C ARG A 119 -0.96 -9.55 9.14
N ASP A 120 -1.36 -8.64 10.02
CA ASP A 120 -2.53 -8.81 10.90
C ASP A 120 -3.86 -8.59 10.18
N GLY A 121 -3.82 -8.29 8.86
CA GLY A 121 -4.98 -8.02 8.02
C GLY A 121 -5.46 -6.57 8.06
N SER A 122 -4.87 -5.70 8.88
CA SER A 122 -5.22 -4.29 8.90
C SER A 122 -4.84 -3.61 7.58
N ARG A 123 -5.69 -2.67 7.13
CA ARG A 123 -5.57 -1.98 5.85
C ARG A 123 -5.72 -0.49 6.05
N HIS A 124 -5.00 0.27 5.27
CA HIS A 124 -5.14 1.73 5.23
C HIS A 124 -4.90 2.25 3.82
N CYS A 125 -5.75 3.17 3.39
CA CYS A 125 -5.61 3.87 2.12
C CYS A 125 -5.65 5.38 2.37
N ALA A 126 -4.91 6.12 1.57
CA ALA A 126 -4.99 7.55 1.47
C ALA A 126 -5.10 7.96 -0.01
N MET A 127 -5.87 9.00 -0.29
CA MET A 127 -6.03 9.55 -1.64
C MET A 127 -5.91 11.05 -1.60
N ARG A 128 -5.07 11.61 -2.47
CA ARG A 128 -4.86 13.04 -2.66
C ARG A 128 -5.16 13.40 -4.11
N MET A 129 -5.98 14.42 -4.32
CA MET A 129 -6.25 14.97 -5.65
C MET A 129 -5.24 16.07 -5.97
N ARG A 130 -4.72 16.08 -7.20
CA ARG A 130 -3.76 17.13 -7.62
C ARG A 130 -4.36 18.53 -7.61
N SER A 131 -5.66 18.66 -7.91
CA SER A 131 -6.37 19.93 -7.84
C SER A 131 -6.63 20.42 -6.41
N HIS A 132 -6.51 19.55 -5.39
CA HIS A 132 -6.73 19.83 -3.99
C HIS A 132 -5.54 19.29 -3.17
N ASP A 133 -4.35 19.81 -3.48
CA ASP A 133 -3.08 19.34 -2.93
C ASP A 133 -2.76 19.97 -1.56
N SER A 134 -3.66 19.74 -0.60
CA SER A 134 -3.46 20.13 0.80
C SER A 134 -3.65 18.94 1.73
N ASP A 135 -2.91 18.91 2.84
CA ASP A 135 -2.96 17.81 3.81
C ASP A 135 -4.35 17.66 4.45
N SER A 136 -5.12 18.75 4.52
CA SER A 136 -6.49 18.73 5.06
C SER A 136 -7.53 18.11 4.11
N GLU A 137 -7.18 17.92 2.85
CA GLU A 137 -8.08 17.40 1.81
C GLU A 137 -7.76 15.95 1.42
N VAL A 138 -6.79 15.32 2.09
CA VAL A 138 -6.47 13.90 1.90
C VAL A 138 -7.60 13.04 2.44
N LEU A 139 -8.16 12.21 1.58
CA LEU A 139 -9.14 11.19 1.97
C LEU A 139 -8.42 10.00 2.57
N ASN A 140 -8.88 9.53 3.73
CA ASN A 140 -8.32 8.39 4.43
C ASN A 140 -9.39 7.35 4.75
N GLY A 141 -9.06 6.07 4.65
CA GLY A 141 -9.95 4.97 4.99
C GLY A 141 -9.35 3.59 4.70
N ALA A 142 -9.91 2.56 5.29
CA ALA A 142 -9.43 1.19 5.10
C ALA A 142 -9.79 0.61 3.72
N ASP A 143 -10.95 1.01 3.18
CA ASP A 143 -11.55 0.40 1.99
C ASP A 143 -11.73 1.37 0.81
N LEU A 144 -10.88 2.41 0.71
CA LEU A 144 -10.97 3.36 -0.40
C LEU A 144 -10.59 2.72 -1.74
N ILE A 145 -9.70 1.74 -1.74
CA ILE A 145 -9.19 1.06 -2.93
C ILE A 145 -9.15 -0.46 -2.69
N PRO A 146 -10.31 -1.14 -2.61
CA PRO A 146 -10.38 -2.55 -2.21
C PRO A 146 -9.58 -3.49 -3.12
N ALA A 147 -9.60 -3.26 -4.42
CA ALA A 147 -8.85 -4.09 -5.38
C ALA A 147 -7.34 -4.05 -5.10
N LEU A 148 -6.80 -2.86 -4.79
CA LEU A 148 -5.38 -2.69 -4.53
C LEU A 148 -4.98 -3.30 -3.18
N THR A 149 -5.76 -3.08 -2.12
CA THR A 149 -5.47 -3.68 -0.81
C THR A 149 -5.58 -5.20 -0.84
N SER A 150 -6.51 -5.76 -1.61
CA SER A 150 -6.61 -7.22 -1.80
C SER A 150 -5.41 -7.77 -2.56
N ALA A 151 -4.96 -7.11 -3.63
CA ALA A 151 -3.77 -7.52 -4.35
C ALA A 151 -2.50 -7.48 -3.47
N LEU A 152 -2.35 -6.45 -2.63
CA LEU A 152 -1.25 -6.36 -1.66
C LEU A 152 -1.34 -7.45 -0.58
N ALA A 153 -2.52 -7.77 -0.08
CA ALA A 153 -2.72 -8.81 0.91
C ALA A 153 -2.22 -10.19 0.42
N LEU A 154 -2.46 -10.50 -0.86
CA LEU A 154 -1.97 -11.74 -1.47
C LEU A 154 -0.44 -11.85 -1.46
N THR A 155 0.29 -10.74 -1.54
CA THR A 155 1.76 -10.73 -1.49
C THR A 155 2.31 -11.12 -0.11
N LEU A 156 1.49 -11.00 0.94
CA LEU A 156 1.85 -11.31 2.33
C LEU A 156 1.42 -12.72 2.75
N ASP A 157 0.98 -13.59 1.81
CA ASP A 157 0.37 -14.90 2.10
C ASP A 157 -0.80 -14.81 3.10
N LEU A 158 -1.51 -13.68 3.09
CA LEU A 158 -2.78 -13.58 3.79
C LEU A 158 -3.81 -14.29 2.92
N ASP A 159 -4.00 -15.58 3.15
CA ASP A 159 -5.15 -16.32 2.62
C ASP A 159 -6.40 -15.52 3.01
N GLU A 160 -7.24 -15.22 2.03
CA GLU A 160 -8.61 -14.77 2.36
C GLU A 160 -9.19 -15.86 3.25
N ASP A 161 -9.48 -15.50 4.50
CA ASP A 161 -10.04 -16.40 5.51
C ASP A 161 -11.32 -17.00 4.94
N ASP A 162 -11.14 -18.16 4.26
CA ASP A 162 -12.26 -19.01 3.88
C ASP A 162 -12.79 -19.57 5.20
N GLY A 163 -13.85 -18.93 5.70
CA GLY A 163 -14.62 -19.34 6.88
C GLY A 163 -15.15 -20.77 6.76
N GLY A 164 -14.25 -21.71 6.51
CA GLY A 164 -14.47 -23.14 6.40
C GLY A 164 -14.63 -23.77 7.77
N GLU A 165 -15.86 -23.70 8.25
CA GLU A 165 -16.54 -24.66 9.09
C GLU A 165 -15.77 -25.97 9.28
N ARG A 166 -15.04 -26.06 10.40
CA ARG A 166 -14.55 -27.36 10.89
C ARG A 166 -15.72 -28.15 11.36
N GLY A 167 -16.33 -28.89 10.45
CA GLY A 167 -17.29 -29.92 10.74
C GLY A 167 -16.73 -30.91 11.74
N ASP A 168 -17.23 -30.84 12.93
CA ASP A 168 -17.18 -31.88 13.95
C ASP A 168 -17.62 -33.21 13.33
N ARG A 169 -16.66 -34.11 13.10
CA ARG A 169 -16.94 -35.52 12.91
C ARG A 169 -16.53 -36.29 14.17
N SER A 170 -17.39 -36.15 15.16
CA SER A 170 -17.45 -37.10 16.23
C SER A 170 -17.80 -38.49 15.63
N ALA A 171 -16.84 -39.34 15.51
CA ALA A 171 -17.05 -40.74 15.15
C ALA A 171 -17.71 -41.46 16.34
N LYS A 172 -18.88 -41.98 16.09
CA LYS A 172 -19.50 -43.00 16.91
C LYS A 172 -19.46 -44.31 16.12
N GLY A 173 -18.81 -45.28 16.68
CA GLY A 173 -18.80 -46.61 16.16
C GLY A 173 -17.89 -47.49 17.01
#